data_21bd109f7b15f0b433335b4bd8fa4cc1
#
_entry.id   21bd109f7b15f0b433335b4bd8fa4cc1
#
_cell.length_a   1.000
_cell.length_b   1.000
_cell.length_c   1.000
_cell.angle_alpha   90.00
_cell.angle_beta   90.00
_cell.angle_gamma   90.00
#
_symmetry.space_group_name_H-M   'P 1'
#
loop_
_entity.id
_entity.type
_entity.pdbx_description
1 polymer ?
#
loop_
_entity_poly.entity_id
_entity_poly.type
_entity_poly.pdbx_seq_one_letter_code
_entity_poly.pdbx_strand_id
1 'polypeptide(L)'
;MSTYPAATLISPGKLRQAELAIEASIRGKKEAVRMALVCLLARGHLLIEDVPGVGKTTLGQSLARAVDGSFHRIQFTSDMLPSDVLGVTVYNAHTEEFEFKPGPIFTNFLLADEINRTTPKTQSALLEAMNEQQVSIEGRTLPLPEPFMVIATQNPADHHGTYPLPESQLDRFLMRLRIGYPDAASEREIIRQPDARHGETTQRVLMREELAELRDAVRQVPVDDAIVDYMLAIVERTRTHEGLALGVSPRGSQAFYRAVQAHAVVEGRAFALPDDVKALAPKVFGHRVVPAVRSALAARRNANSAAAGERIIEEILAEIEVPL
;
A
#
# COMPACT_ATOMS: atom_id res chain seq x y z
N MET A 1 13.48 -22.83 -27.43
CA MET A 1 13.16 -23.30 -26.08
C MET A 1 14.07 -22.54 -25.12
N SER A 2 13.61 -21.43 -24.61
CA SER A 2 14.36 -20.63 -23.62
C SER A 2 14.13 -21.26 -22.26
N THR A 3 15.14 -21.94 -21.73
CA THR A 3 15.14 -22.45 -20.36
C THR A 3 15.33 -21.26 -19.44
N TYR A 4 14.24 -20.70 -18.94
CA TYR A 4 14.30 -19.79 -17.80
C TYR A 4 14.88 -20.58 -16.61
N PRO A 5 15.96 -20.09 -15.97
CA PRO A 5 16.42 -20.71 -14.75
C PRO A 5 15.26 -20.63 -13.75
N ALA A 6 14.80 -21.77 -13.27
CA ALA A 6 13.89 -21.82 -12.15
C ALA A 6 14.59 -21.09 -10.99
N ALA A 7 14.26 -19.81 -10.80
CA ALA A 7 14.64 -19.08 -9.61
C ALA A 7 14.17 -19.97 -8.45
N THR A 8 15.09 -20.45 -7.64
CA THR A 8 14.81 -21.22 -6.44
C THR A 8 14.03 -20.26 -5.54
N LEU A 9 12.71 -20.21 -5.77
CA LEU A 9 11.81 -19.38 -4.97
C LEU A 9 12.01 -19.83 -3.54
N ILE A 10 12.56 -18.94 -2.74
CA ILE A 10 12.65 -19.09 -1.29
C ILE A 10 11.27 -19.54 -0.85
N SER A 11 11.22 -20.74 -0.39
CA SER A 11 10.10 -21.59 -0.03
C SER A 11 8.72 -20.91 -0.15
N PRO A 12 7.92 -21.20 -1.19
CA PRO A 12 6.52 -20.73 -1.27
C PRO A 12 5.75 -20.99 0.04
N GLY A 13 6.20 -21.99 0.81
CA GLY A 13 5.71 -22.30 2.13
C GLY A 13 5.88 -21.21 3.17
N LYS A 14 7.00 -20.46 3.18
CA LYS A 14 7.20 -19.40 4.18
C LYS A 14 6.30 -18.18 3.94
N LEU A 15 6.12 -17.76 2.69
CA LEU A 15 5.21 -16.66 2.37
C LEU A 15 3.77 -17.02 2.73
N ARG A 16 3.36 -18.25 2.44
CA ARG A 16 2.04 -18.75 2.85
C ARG A 16 1.90 -18.84 4.37
N GLN A 17 2.94 -19.23 5.09
CA GLN A 17 2.94 -19.22 6.55
C GLN A 17 2.83 -17.79 7.10
N ALA A 18 3.52 -16.81 6.50
CA ALA A 18 3.39 -15.41 6.88
C ALA A 18 1.97 -14.90 6.64
N GLU A 19 1.36 -15.21 5.49
CA GLU A 19 -0.03 -14.90 5.20
C GLU A 19 -0.97 -15.45 6.29
N LEU A 20 -0.85 -16.73 6.62
CA LEU A 20 -1.66 -17.38 7.64
C LEU A 20 -1.45 -16.78 9.04
N ALA A 21 -0.21 -16.45 9.41
CA ALA A 21 0.09 -15.82 10.69
C ALA A 21 -0.55 -14.42 10.80
N ILE A 22 -0.59 -13.66 9.71
CA ILE A 22 -1.25 -12.35 9.67
C ILE A 22 -2.78 -12.53 9.68
N GLU A 23 -3.33 -13.47 8.89
CA GLU A 23 -4.76 -13.79 8.86
C GLU A 23 -5.31 -14.18 10.25
N ALA A 24 -4.53 -14.90 11.04
CA ALA A 24 -4.89 -15.28 12.40
C ALA A 24 -5.11 -14.06 13.32
N SER A 25 -4.43 -12.96 13.05
CA SER A 25 -4.54 -11.71 13.83
C SER A 25 -5.64 -10.79 13.31
N ILE A 26 -5.95 -10.82 12.01
CA ILE A 26 -6.99 -9.99 11.37
C ILE A 26 -8.03 -10.88 10.69
N ARG A 27 -8.95 -11.39 11.49
CA ARG A 27 -9.93 -12.43 11.09
C ARG A 27 -10.85 -11.99 9.96
N GLY A 28 -11.10 -12.90 9.01
CA GLY A 28 -12.02 -12.68 7.91
C GLY A 28 -11.52 -11.70 6.83
N LYS A 29 -10.22 -11.33 6.84
CA LYS A 29 -9.65 -10.31 5.94
C LYS A 29 -8.55 -10.85 5.03
N LYS A 30 -8.71 -12.08 4.55
CA LYS A 30 -7.74 -12.77 3.72
C LYS A 30 -7.27 -11.94 2.52
N GLU A 31 -8.18 -11.32 1.79
CA GLU A 31 -7.83 -10.52 0.61
C GLU A 31 -7.00 -9.28 0.99
N ALA A 32 -7.39 -8.57 2.06
CA ALA A 32 -6.64 -7.41 2.52
C ALA A 32 -5.21 -7.78 2.96
N VAL A 33 -5.04 -8.91 3.65
CA VAL A 33 -3.73 -9.47 4.02
C VAL A 33 -2.91 -9.79 2.78
N ARG A 34 -3.50 -10.48 1.81
CA ARG A 34 -2.85 -10.85 0.56
C ARG A 34 -2.39 -9.63 -0.23
N MET A 35 -3.25 -8.64 -0.39
CA MET A 35 -2.91 -7.39 -1.07
C MET A 35 -1.83 -6.58 -0.32
N ALA A 36 -1.84 -6.58 1.01
CA ALA A 36 -0.77 -5.96 1.79
C ALA A 36 0.58 -6.65 1.57
N LEU A 37 0.61 -8.00 1.46
CA LEU A 37 1.81 -8.75 1.10
C LEU A 37 2.27 -8.46 -0.33
N VAL A 38 1.36 -8.37 -1.30
CA VAL A 38 1.68 -7.94 -2.67
C VAL A 38 2.33 -6.56 -2.65
N CYS A 39 1.74 -5.62 -1.90
CA CYS A 39 2.27 -4.27 -1.77
C CYS A 39 3.68 -4.26 -1.14
N LEU A 40 3.91 -5.06 -0.10
CA LEU A 40 5.20 -5.21 0.56
C LEU A 40 6.27 -5.78 -0.38
N LEU A 41 5.93 -6.84 -1.13
CA LEU A 41 6.86 -7.49 -2.07
C LEU A 41 7.17 -6.62 -3.28
N ALA A 42 6.20 -5.85 -3.76
CA ALA A 42 6.38 -4.86 -4.84
C ALA A 42 7.13 -3.59 -4.41
N ARG A 43 7.63 -3.53 -3.14
CA ARG A 43 8.28 -2.34 -2.54
C ARG A 43 7.38 -1.09 -2.58
N GLY A 44 6.06 -1.29 -2.45
CA GLY A 44 5.07 -0.23 -2.51
C GLY A 44 4.62 0.25 -1.13
N HIS A 45 3.85 1.35 -1.14
CA HIS A 45 3.15 1.90 0.02
C HIS A 45 1.65 1.70 -0.15
N LEU A 46 0.94 1.53 0.95
CA LEU A 46 -0.47 1.16 0.96
C LEU A 46 -1.33 2.33 1.45
N LEU A 47 -2.42 2.62 0.74
CA LEU A 47 -3.46 3.52 1.19
C LEU A 47 -4.70 2.72 1.60
N ILE A 48 -5.19 2.92 2.83
CA ILE A 48 -6.42 2.29 3.32
C ILE A 48 -7.48 3.36 3.49
N GLU A 49 -8.55 3.27 2.70
CA GLU A 49 -9.72 4.14 2.83
C GLU A 49 -10.86 3.37 3.49
N ASP A 50 -11.06 3.60 4.78
CA ASP A 50 -12.07 2.85 5.53
C ASP A 50 -12.50 3.56 6.80
N VAL A 51 -13.64 3.12 7.33
CA VAL A 51 -14.16 3.59 8.62
C VAL A 51 -13.22 3.23 9.78
N PRO A 52 -13.29 3.93 10.91
CA PRO A 52 -12.55 3.56 12.13
C PRO A 52 -12.91 2.16 12.63
N GLY A 53 -11.97 1.49 13.30
CA GLY A 53 -12.24 0.23 14.03
C GLY A 53 -12.20 -1.06 13.20
N VAL A 54 -11.89 -1.02 11.89
CA VAL A 54 -11.88 -2.23 11.01
C VAL A 54 -10.58 -3.04 11.05
N GLY A 55 -9.63 -2.72 11.92
CA GLY A 55 -8.38 -3.48 12.08
C GLY A 55 -7.17 -2.95 11.31
N LYS A 56 -7.16 -1.66 10.90
CA LYS A 56 -6.02 -1.05 10.17
C LYS A 56 -4.70 -1.16 10.94
N THR A 57 -4.72 -0.85 12.24
CA THR A 57 -3.55 -0.97 13.12
C THR A 57 -3.11 -2.43 13.27
N THR A 58 -4.07 -3.34 13.45
CA THR A 58 -3.81 -4.79 13.53
C THR A 58 -3.10 -5.30 12.28
N LEU A 59 -3.56 -4.90 11.09
CA LEU A 59 -2.93 -5.29 9.82
C LEU A 59 -1.47 -4.82 9.76
N GLY A 60 -1.20 -3.54 10.06
CA GLY A 60 0.15 -2.99 10.02
C GLY A 60 1.10 -3.64 11.03
N GLN A 61 0.64 -3.84 12.27
CA GLN A 61 1.41 -4.52 13.31
C GLN A 61 1.70 -5.98 12.96
N SER A 62 0.69 -6.71 12.49
CA SER A 62 0.85 -8.12 12.11
C SER A 62 1.79 -8.28 10.93
N LEU A 63 1.70 -7.39 9.94
CA LEU A 63 2.62 -7.39 8.80
C LEU A 63 4.07 -7.15 9.24
N ALA A 64 4.31 -6.14 10.09
CA ALA A 64 5.62 -5.82 10.60
C ALA A 64 6.24 -6.99 11.38
N ARG A 65 5.45 -7.62 12.26
CA ARG A 65 5.92 -8.76 13.07
C ARG A 65 6.20 -9.99 12.25
N ALA A 66 5.35 -10.30 11.27
CA ALA A 66 5.53 -11.46 10.40
C ALA A 66 6.89 -11.44 9.68
N VAL A 67 7.46 -10.24 9.44
CA VAL A 67 8.73 -10.04 8.71
C VAL A 67 9.85 -9.45 9.58
N ASP A 68 9.74 -9.56 10.90
CA ASP A 68 10.75 -9.05 11.87
C ASP A 68 11.08 -7.56 11.70
N GLY A 69 10.09 -6.77 11.34
CA GLY A 69 10.23 -5.33 11.15
C GLY A 69 9.77 -4.52 12.37
N SER A 70 10.39 -3.36 12.58
CA SER A 70 9.90 -2.36 13.55
C SER A 70 8.61 -1.73 13.05
N PHE A 71 7.73 -1.34 13.98
CA PHE A 71 6.44 -0.71 13.69
C PHE A 71 6.26 0.56 14.52
N HIS A 72 5.87 1.65 13.86
CA HIS A 72 5.40 2.86 14.52
C HIS A 72 4.04 3.29 13.99
N ARG A 73 3.21 3.85 14.85
CA ARG A 73 1.94 4.49 14.49
C ARG A 73 2.02 5.99 14.79
N ILE A 74 1.68 6.80 13.81
CA ILE A 74 1.48 8.24 13.96
C ILE A 74 0.00 8.53 13.70
N GLN A 75 -0.67 9.17 14.67
CA GLN A 75 -1.99 9.75 14.46
C GLN A 75 -1.80 11.20 13.99
N PHE A 76 -2.15 11.48 12.73
CA PHE A 76 -1.99 12.82 12.17
C PHE A 76 -3.07 13.79 12.67
N THR A 77 -2.64 15.03 13.01
CA THR A 77 -3.48 16.13 13.49
C THR A 77 -3.17 17.40 12.73
N SER A 78 -4.05 18.39 12.80
CA SER A 78 -3.92 19.65 12.05
C SER A 78 -2.76 20.55 12.49
N ASP A 79 -2.28 20.37 13.71
CA ASP A 79 -1.19 21.12 14.35
C ASP A 79 0.17 20.45 14.21
N MET A 80 0.23 19.21 13.68
CA MET A 80 1.45 18.46 13.51
C MET A 80 2.40 19.09 12.49
N LEU A 81 3.68 19.20 12.85
CA LEU A 81 4.75 19.73 12.02
C LEU A 81 5.53 18.61 11.30
N PRO A 82 6.22 18.89 10.19
CA PRO A 82 7.13 17.95 9.54
C PRO A 82 8.19 17.37 10.49
N SER A 83 8.71 18.18 11.41
CA SER A 83 9.70 17.76 12.42
C SER A 83 9.18 16.67 13.37
N ASP A 84 7.86 16.63 13.63
CA ASP A 84 7.26 15.60 14.49
C ASP A 84 7.26 14.21 13.82
N VAL A 85 7.34 14.19 12.48
CA VAL A 85 7.40 12.98 11.66
C VAL A 85 8.85 12.60 11.36
N LEU A 86 9.65 13.57 10.91
CA LEU A 86 11.01 13.35 10.40
C LEU A 86 12.07 13.32 11.50
N GLY A 87 11.82 14.02 12.60
CA GLY A 87 12.80 14.25 13.66
C GLY A 87 13.33 15.68 13.68
N VAL A 88 14.13 15.96 14.68
CA VAL A 88 14.60 17.32 15.00
C VAL A 88 16.04 17.28 15.50
N THR A 89 16.80 18.32 15.14
CA THR A 89 18.14 18.52 15.70
C THR A 89 18.01 19.36 16.99
N VAL A 90 18.57 18.86 18.07
CA VAL A 90 18.51 19.46 19.41
C VAL A 90 19.92 19.76 19.88
N TYR A 91 20.14 20.95 20.42
CA TYR A 91 21.40 21.28 21.06
C TYR A 91 21.55 20.55 22.39
N ASN A 92 22.59 19.74 22.52
CA ASN A 92 22.93 19.04 23.76
C ASN A 92 23.89 19.91 24.58
N ALA A 93 23.42 20.48 25.68
CA ALA A 93 24.22 21.37 26.53
C ALA A 93 25.38 20.65 27.26
N HIS A 94 25.37 19.31 27.36
CA HIS A 94 26.44 18.56 28.01
C HIS A 94 27.61 18.26 27.05
N THR A 95 27.29 18.01 25.78
CA THR A 95 28.33 17.74 24.74
C THR A 95 28.67 18.99 23.94
N GLU A 96 27.92 20.08 24.11
CA GLU A 96 28.02 21.33 23.34
C GLU A 96 27.84 21.12 21.83
N GLU A 97 27.16 20.04 21.43
CA GLU A 97 26.94 19.65 20.04
C GLU A 97 25.45 19.61 19.69
N PHE A 98 25.17 19.72 18.39
CA PHE A 98 23.82 19.48 17.85
C PHE A 98 23.66 18.01 17.56
N GLU A 99 22.69 17.37 18.22
CA GLU A 99 22.33 15.96 18.06
C GLU A 99 21.02 15.84 17.29
N PHE A 100 21.03 15.02 16.25
CA PHE A 100 19.78 14.66 15.55
C PHE A 100 19.02 13.59 16.35
N LYS A 101 17.78 13.90 16.70
CA LYS A 101 16.84 12.95 17.27
C LYS A 101 15.90 12.46 16.16
N PRO A 102 16.02 11.18 15.74
CA PRO A 102 15.20 10.64 14.67
C PRO A 102 13.72 10.64 15.07
N GLY A 103 12.88 11.02 14.13
CA GLY A 103 11.43 10.95 14.27
C GLY A 103 10.88 9.54 14.05
N PRO A 104 9.58 9.34 14.27
CA PRO A 104 8.92 8.04 14.13
C PRO A 104 8.94 7.45 12.71
N ILE A 105 9.34 8.23 11.70
CA ILE A 105 9.50 7.73 10.32
C ILE A 105 10.67 6.73 10.20
N PHE A 106 11.65 6.77 11.13
CA PHE A 106 12.79 5.85 11.12
C PHE A 106 12.38 4.47 11.66
N THR A 107 11.49 3.83 10.94
CA THR A 107 10.95 2.49 11.23
C THR A 107 10.75 1.71 9.92
N ASN A 108 10.61 0.38 10.00
CA ASN A 108 10.34 -0.45 8.82
C ASN A 108 8.88 -0.28 8.34
N PHE A 109 7.93 -0.22 9.28
CA PHE A 109 6.51 -0.07 8.99
C PHE A 109 5.95 1.12 9.74
N LEU A 110 5.48 2.10 8.98
CA LEU A 110 4.85 3.29 9.51
C LEU A 110 3.35 3.27 9.21
N LEU A 111 2.51 3.23 10.23
CA LEU A 111 1.09 3.51 10.09
C LEU A 111 0.86 5.02 10.24
N ALA A 112 0.60 5.67 9.11
CA ALA A 112 0.24 7.09 9.03
C ALA A 112 -1.29 7.22 9.11
N ASP A 113 -1.82 7.29 10.33
CA ASP A 113 -3.26 7.24 10.58
C ASP A 113 -3.89 8.63 10.38
N GLU A 114 -4.96 8.69 9.57
CA GLU A 114 -5.69 9.91 9.21
C GLU A 114 -4.80 11.00 8.56
N ILE A 115 -3.99 10.60 7.55
CA ILE A 115 -3.04 11.50 6.88
C ILE A 115 -3.68 12.77 6.29
N ASN A 116 -4.97 12.71 5.96
CA ASN A 116 -5.73 13.86 5.46
C ASN A 116 -6.07 14.90 6.53
N ARG A 117 -5.79 14.67 7.82
CA ARG A 117 -5.99 15.65 8.90
C ARG A 117 -4.83 16.62 9.08
N THR A 118 -3.64 16.29 8.60
CA THR A 118 -2.49 17.17 8.73
C THR A 118 -2.34 18.13 7.55
N THR A 119 -1.53 19.18 7.74
CA THR A 119 -1.29 20.19 6.71
C THR A 119 -0.60 19.63 5.47
N PRO A 120 -0.78 20.25 4.28
CA PRO A 120 -0.08 19.81 3.06
C PRO A 120 1.44 19.79 3.18
N LYS A 121 2.02 20.65 4.04
CA LYS A 121 3.46 20.67 4.29
C LYS A 121 3.94 19.40 4.97
N THR A 122 3.23 18.95 6.00
CA THR A 122 3.56 17.70 6.72
C THR A 122 3.29 16.46 5.86
N GLN A 123 2.19 16.47 5.08
CA GLN A 123 1.91 15.42 4.09
C GLN A 123 3.07 15.31 3.07
N SER A 124 3.51 16.43 2.50
CA SER A 124 4.59 16.46 1.51
C SER A 124 5.90 15.90 2.05
N ALA A 125 6.25 16.19 3.30
CA ALA A 125 7.45 15.67 3.94
C ALA A 125 7.44 14.13 4.07
N LEU A 126 6.32 13.55 4.51
CA LEU A 126 6.16 12.10 4.55
C LEU A 126 6.24 11.48 3.15
N LEU A 127 5.52 12.06 2.19
CA LEU A 127 5.43 11.55 0.83
C LEU A 127 6.74 11.67 0.06
N GLU A 128 7.59 12.67 0.37
CA GLU A 128 8.95 12.77 -0.16
C GLU A 128 9.81 11.62 0.37
N ALA A 129 9.81 11.40 1.68
CA ALA A 129 10.53 10.31 2.30
C ALA A 129 10.11 8.91 1.78
N MET A 130 8.82 8.73 1.44
CA MET A 130 8.33 7.50 0.80
C MET A 130 8.96 7.25 -0.57
N ASN A 131 9.16 8.30 -1.37
CA ASN A 131 9.74 8.14 -2.70
C ASN A 131 11.24 7.93 -2.68
N GLU A 132 11.93 8.74 -1.89
CA GLU A 132 13.39 8.79 -1.86
C GLU A 132 13.99 7.72 -0.94
N GLN A 133 13.17 7.10 -0.07
CA GLN A 133 13.59 6.17 0.99
C GLN A 133 14.69 6.75 1.90
N GLN A 134 14.69 8.07 2.02
CA GLN A 134 15.61 8.85 2.82
C GLN A 134 14.95 10.16 3.27
N VAL A 135 15.55 10.77 4.28
CA VAL A 135 15.11 12.06 4.82
C VAL A 135 16.26 13.05 4.74
N SER A 136 15.98 14.24 4.20
CA SER A 136 16.97 15.33 4.13
C SER A 136 16.64 16.38 5.20
N ILE A 137 17.54 16.53 6.18
CA ILE A 137 17.41 17.48 7.29
C ILE A 137 18.71 18.25 7.43
N GLU A 138 18.64 19.60 7.40
CA GLU A 138 19.78 20.49 7.63
C GLU A 138 21.01 20.16 6.75
N GLY A 139 20.77 19.78 5.50
CA GLY A 139 21.84 19.43 4.56
C GLY A 139 22.44 18.02 4.74
N ARG A 140 21.90 17.23 5.65
CA ARG A 140 22.24 15.81 5.83
C ARG A 140 21.17 14.92 5.25
N THR A 141 21.55 13.90 4.51
CA THR A 141 20.64 12.87 3.99
C THR A 141 20.80 11.60 4.81
N LEU A 142 19.71 11.15 5.40
CA LEU A 142 19.65 10.00 6.28
C LEU A 142 18.78 8.92 5.64
N PRO A 143 19.31 7.71 5.36
CA PRO A 143 18.51 6.62 4.80
C PRO A 143 17.50 6.12 5.79
N LEU A 144 16.34 5.70 5.30
CA LEU A 144 15.33 5.01 6.10
C LEU A 144 15.65 3.51 6.23
N PRO A 145 15.21 2.84 7.30
CA PRO A 145 15.42 1.42 7.48
C PRO A 145 14.82 0.58 6.35
N GLU A 146 15.53 -0.43 5.87
CA GLU A 146 14.95 -1.42 4.93
C GLU A 146 14.45 -2.67 5.67
N PRO A 147 13.27 -3.19 5.29
CA PRO A 147 12.26 -2.63 4.39
C PRO A 147 11.59 -1.39 4.96
N PHE A 148 11.25 -0.41 4.13
CA PHE A 148 10.43 0.73 4.51
C PHE A 148 9.07 0.66 3.80
N MET A 149 7.98 0.66 4.58
CA MET A 149 6.63 0.67 4.06
C MET A 149 5.73 1.59 4.88
N VAL A 150 5.07 2.52 4.21
CA VAL A 150 4.02 3.34 4.80
C VAL A 150 2.66 2.71 4.50
N ILE A 151 1.85 2.58 5.54
CA ILE A 151 0.44 2.26 5.48
C ILE A 151 -0.30 3.52 5.91
N ALA A 152 -0.78 4.30 4.94
CA ALA A 152 -1.54 5.50 5.23
C ALA A 152 -3.02 5.17 5.33
N THR A 153 -3.74 5.87 6.22
CA THR A 153 -5.19 5.73 6.32
C THR A 153 -5.88 7.06 6.04
N GLN A 154 -7.06 6.97 5.43
CA GLN A 154 -8.00 8.07 5.28
C GLN A 154 -9.39 7.62 5.71
N ASN A 155 -10.13 8.51 6.35
CA ASN A 155 -11.55 8.29 6.63
C ASN A 155 -12.38 9.02 5.57
N PRO A 156 -13.07 8.33 4.67
CA PRO A 156 -13.85 8.96 3.61
C PRO A 156 -15.06 9.76 4.12
N ALA A 157 -15.48 9.54 5.36
CA ALA A 157 -16.61 10.24 5.98
C ALA A 157 -16.23 11.61 6.59
N ASP A 158 -14.95 11.84 6.85
CA ASP A 158 -14.47 13.09 7.47
C ASP A 158 -14.23 14.16 6.40
N HIS A 159 -15.19 15.07 6.27
CA HIS A 159 -15.10 16.23 5.35
C HIS A 159 -14.71 17.53 6.04
N HIS A 160 -14.83 17.64 7.36
CA HIS A 160 -14.54 18.87 8.11
C HIS A 160 -13.11 18.85 8.66
N GLY A 161 -12.37 19.93 8.37
CA GLY A 161 -11.00 20.10 8.87
C GLY A 161 -9.97 19.11 8.27
N THR A 162 -10.22 18.61 7.05
CA THR A 162 -9.31 17.74 6.33
C THR A 162 -8.70 18.40 5.11
N TYR A 163 -7.48 18.00 4.77
CA TYR A 163 -6.74 18.40 3.57
C TYR A 163 -6.63 17.17 2.67
N PRO A 164 -7.46 17.05 1.62
CA PRO A 164 -7.40 15.90 0.71
C PRO A 164 -6.04 15.83 0.03
N LEU A 165 -5.55 14.62 -0.17
CA LEU A 165 -4.32 14.40 -0.93
C LEU A 165 -4.57 14.70 -2.42
N PRO A 166 -3.74 15.53 -3.07
CA PRO A 166 -3.78 15.71 -4.52
C PRO A 166 -3.48 14.41 -5.28
N GLU A 167 -3.92 14.32 -6.52
CA GLU A 167 -3.71 13.15 -7.39
C GLU A 167 -2.22 12.77 -7.53
N SER A 168 -1.34 13.77 -7.64
CA SER A 168 0.12 13.57 -7.73
C SER A 168 0.73 12.96 -6.46
N GLN A 169 0.06 13.12 -5.32
CA GLN A 169 0.45 12.52 -4.05
C GLN A 169 -0.16 11.12 -3.89
N LEU A 170 -1.39 10.92 -4.34
CA LEU A 170 -2.05 9.61 -4.38
C LEU A 170 -1.27 8.62 -5.27
N ASP A 171 -0.68 9.08 -6.37
CA ASP A 171 0.13 8.26 -7.28
C ASP A 171 1.39 7.63 -6.62
N ARG A 172 1.77 8.09 -5.42
CA ARG A 172 2.88 7.52 -4.65
C ARG A 172 2.52 6.22 -3.92
N PHE A 173 1.24 5.98 -3.67
CA PHE A 173 0.77 4.72 -3.10
C PHE A 173 0.62 3.67 -4.19
N LEU A 174 1.15 2.47 -3.96
CA LEU A 174 1.05 1.38 -4.94
C LEU A 174 -0.39 0.97 -5.17
N MET A 175 -1.14 0.79 -4.10
CA MET A 175 -2.54 0.40 -4.19
C MET A 175 -3.37 1.02 -3.08
N ARG A 176 -4.67 1.10 -3.35
CA ARG A 176 -5.69 1.48 -2.39
C ARG A 176 -6.51 0.26 -2.01
N LEU A 177 -6.75 0.09 -0.71
CA LEU A 177 -7.54 -1.01 -0.16
C LEU A 177 -8.68 -0.51 0.72
N ARG A 178 -9.69 -1.37 0.83
CA ARG A 178 -10.71 -1.33 1.87
C ARG A 178 -10.69 -2.64 2.63
N ILE A 179 -10.62 -2.56 3.94
CA ILE A 179 -10.69 -3.74 4.81
C ILE A 179 -12.14 -4.14 5.02
N GLY A 180 -13.02 -3.14 5.21
CA GLY A 180 -14.45 -3.31 5.46
C GLY A 180 -14.76 -3.94 6.82
N TYR A 181 -16.05 -4.03 7.16
CA TYR A 181 -16.48 -4.72 8.36
C TYR A 181 -16.23 -6.23 8.27
N PRO A 182 -15.92 -6.91 9.38
CA PRO A 182 -15.83 -8.37 9.42
C PRO A 182 -17.17 -9.01 9.06
N ASP A 183 -17.15 -10.23 8.58
CA ASP A 183 -18.36 -11.04 8.45
C ASP A 183 -18.90 -11.42 9.84
N ALA A 184 -20.18 -11.85 9.89
CA ALA A 184 -20.85 -12.15 11.16
C ALA A 184 -20.17 -13.27 11.99
N ALA A 185 -19.48 -14.20 11.33
CA ALA A 185 -18.76 -15.28 12.02
C ALA A 185 -17.48 -14.74 12.67
N SER A 186 -16.69 -13.97 11.92
CA SER A 186 -15.48 -13.29 12.40
C SER A 186 -15.80 -12.28 13.50
N GLU A 187 -16.87 -11.49 13.37
CA GLU A 187 -17.29 -10.53 14.38
C GLU A 187 -17.71 -11.22 15.70
N ARG A 188 -18.42 -12.36 15.62
CA ARG A 188 -18.76 -13.17 16.78
C ARG A 188 -17.51 -13.66 17.54
N GLU A 189 -16.46 -14.02 16.83
CA GLU A 189 -15.21 -14.44 17.44
C GLU A 189 -14.48 -13.27 18.11
N ILE A 190 -14.49 -12.08 17.47
CA ILE A 190 -13.92 -10.84 18.04
C ILE A 190 -14.61 -10.49 19.35
N ILE A 191 -15.97 -10.56 19.38
CA ILE A 191 -16.76 -10.28 20.60
C ILE A 191 -16.43 -11.26 21.73
N ARG A 192 -16.17 -12.53 21.40
CA ARG A 192 -15.86 -13.56 22.40
C ARG A 192 -14.46 -13.46 22.99
N GLN A 193 -13.55 -12.74 22.31
CA GLN A 193 -12.15 -12.58 22.71
C GLN A 193 -11.74 -11.09 22.70
N PRO A 194 -12.39 -10.24 23.51
CA PRO A 194 -12.16 -8.78 23.50
C PRO A 194 -10.74 -8.39 23.93
N ASP A 195 -10.11 -9.19 24.79
CA ASP A 195 -8.77 -8.93 25.34
C ASP A 195 -7.64 -9.53 24.49
N ALA A 196 -7.97 -10.20 23.37
CA ALA A 196 -6.95 -10.67 22.46
C ALA A 196 -6.24 -9.44 21.85
N ARG A 197 -4.97 -9.26 22.22
CA ARG A 197 -4.11 -8.22 21.64
C ARG A 197 -3.81 -8.57 20.19
N HIS A 198 -4.81 -8.32 19.34
CA HIS A 198 -4.74 -8.62 17.92
C HIS A 198 -3.53 -7.92 17.31
N GLY A 199 -2.69 -8.66 16.61
CA GLY A 199 -1.43 -8.19 16.03
C GLY A 199 -0.22 -8.36 16.94
N GLU A 200 -0.36 -8.38 18.27
CA GLU A 200 0.76 -8.64 19.19
C GLU A 200 1.17 -10.12 19.26
N THR A 201 0.31 -11.02 18.86
CA THR A 201 0.53 -12.48 18.87
C THR A 201 1.02 -13.05 17.54
N THR A 202 1.11 -12.22 16.49
CA THR A 202 1.60 -12.68 15.18
C THR A 202 3.02 -13.22 15.30
N GLN A 203 3.22 -14.45 14.87
CA GLN A 203 4.53 -15.09 14.87
C GLN A 203 5.41 -14.49 13.77
N ARG A 204 6.69 -14.31 14.07
CA ARG A 204 7.71 -14.02 13.08
C ARG A 204 7.92 -15.24 12.19
N VAL A 205 7.81 -15.07 10.90
CA VAL A 205 7.92 -16.14 9.89
C VAL A 205 9.06 -15.89 8.93
N LEU A 206 9.21 -14.63 8.49
CA LEU A 206 10.26 -14.22 7.56
C LEU A 206 11.28 -13.34 8.28
N MET A 207 12.56 -13.56 8.00
CA MET A 207 13.62 -12.65 8.38
C MET A 207 13.69 -11.51 7.35
N ARG A 208 14.26 -10.37 7.73
CA ARG A 208 14.41 -9.21 6.82
C ARG A 208 15.23 -9.53 5.59
N GLU A 209 16.28 -10.34 5.76
CA GLU A 209 17.14 -10.82 4.67
C GLU A 209 16.34 -11.69 3.69
N GLU A 210 15.52 -12.60 4.18
CA GLU A 210 14.65 -13.45 3.35
C GLU A 210 13.60 -12.62 2.60
N LEU A 211 13.07 -11.57 3.23
CA LEU A 211 12.17 -10.64 2.55
C LEU A 211 12.89 -9.86 1.44
N ALA A 212 14.14 -9.44 1.66
CA ALA A 212 14.93 -8.77 0.63
C ALA A 212 15.15 -9.69 -0.59
N GLU A 213 15.54 -10.95 -0.35
CA GLU A 213 15.69 -11.96 -1.41
C GLU A 213 14.37 -12.23 -2.15
N LEU A 214 13.24 -12.31 -1.44
CA LEU A 214 11.91 -12.44 -2.06
C LEU A 214 11.58 -11.23 -2.95
N ARG A 215 11.86 -10.02 -2.51
CA ARG A 215 11.66 -8.80 -3.28
C ARG A 215 12.50 -8.76 -4.56
N ASP A 216 13.73 -9.27 -4.50
CA ASP A 216 14.58 -9.36 -5.68
C ASP A 216 14.12 -10.48 -6.62
N ALA A 217 13.64 -11.61 -6.09
CA ALA A 217 13.04 -12.68 -6.89
C ALA A 217 11.75 -12.22 -7.60
N VAL A 218 10.91 -11.41 -6.96
CA VAL A 218 9.72 -10.83 -7.60
C VAL A 218 10.07 -10.08 -8.88
N ARG A 219 11.18 -9.33 -8.89
CA ARG A 219 11.63 -8.55 -10.08
C ARG A 219 12.04 -9.44 -11.25
N GLN A 220 12.33 -10.71 -11.01
CA GLN A 220 12.73 -11.70 -12.01
C GLN A 220 11.53 -12.51 -12.54
N VAL A 221 10.32 -12.33 -11.97
CA VAL A 221 9.12 -13.02 -12.45
C VAL A 221 8.83 -12.60 -13.89
N PRO A 222 8.83 -13.53 -14.86
CA PRO A 222 8.54 -13.22 -16.23
C PRO A 222 7.08 -12.81 -16.40
N VAL A 223 6.86 -11.78 -17.20
CA VAL A 223 5.55 -11.33 -17.67
C VAL A 223 5.60 -11.42 -19.19
N ASP A 224 4.76 -12.24 -19.76
CA ASP A 224 4.68 -12.42 -21.22
C ASP A 224 4.31 -11.11 -21.92
N ASP A 225 4.85 -10.88 -23.12
CA ASP A 225 4.60 -9.67 -23.90
C ASP A 225 3.10 -9.46 -24.14
N ALA A 226 2.32 -10.53 -24.35
CA ALA A 226 0.87 -10.43 -24.52
C ALA A 226 0.18 -9.89 -23.25
N ILE A 227 0.70 -10.21 -22.06
CA ILE A 227 0.18 -9.66 -20.79
C ILE A 227 0.59 -8.18 -20.66
N VAL A 228 1.81 -7.83 -21.07
CA VAL A 228 2.26 -6.42 -21.09
C VAL A 228 1.39 -5.60 -22.04
N ASP A 229 1.10 -6.11 -23.24
CA ASP A 229 0.23 -5.46 -24.20
C ASP A 229 -1.20 -5.29 -23.65
N TYR A 230 -1.72 -6.30 -22.94
CA TYR A 230 -3.01 -6.22 -22.25
C TYR A 230 -3.01 -5.12 -21.18
N MET A 231 -1.95 -5.03 -20.38
CA MET A 231 -1.80 -3.96 -19.38
C MET A 231 -1.74 -2.58 -20.05
N LEU A 232 -1.02 -2.45 -21.16
CA LEU A 232 -0.92 -1.19 -21.91
C LEU A 232 -2.26 -0.80 -22.54
N ALA A 233 -3.02 -1.75 -23.10
CA ALA A 233 -4.36 -1.49 -23.61
C ALA A 233 -5.29 -0.92 -22.54
N ILE A 234 -5.25 -1.47 -21.31
CA ILE A 234 -6.01 -0.93 -20.18
C ILE A 234 -5.56 0.51 -19.88
N VAL A 235 -4.25 0.78 -19.78
CA VAL A 235 -3.71 2.10 -19.49
C VAL A 235 -4.10 3.12 -20.56
N GLU A 236 -3.98 2.78 -21.84
CA GLU A 236 -4.36 3.65 -22.97
C GLU A 236 -5.86 3.94 -22.95
N ARG A 237 -6.67 2.93 -22.67
CA ARG A 237 -8.12 3.13 -22.55
C ARG A 237 -8.47 4.08 -21.41
N THR A 238 -7.73 4.07 -20.27
CA THR A 238 -7.94 5.07 -19.20
C THR A 238 -7.69 6.50 -19.67
N ARG A 239 -6.79 6.73 -20.61
CA ARG A 239 -6.43 8.07 -21.14
C ARG A 239 -7.43 8.61 -22.16
N THR A 240 -8.24 7.73 -22.75
CA THR A 240 -9.21 8.05 -23.81
C THR A 240 -10.66 7.86 -23.39
N HIS A 241 -10.90 7.35 -22.18
CA HIS A 241 -12.25 7.04 -21.69
C HIS A 241 -13.03 8.32 -21.33
N GLU A 242 -14.26 8.46 -21.87
CA GLU A 242 -15.10 9.67 -21.67
C GLU A 242 -15.44 9.97 -20.21
N GLY A 243 -15.50 8.93 -19.38
CA GLY A 243 -15.76 9.03 -17.94
C GLY A 243 -14.59 9.54 -17.12
N LEU A 244 -13.39 9.71 -17.71
CA LEU A 244 -12.17 10.14 -17.03
C LEU A 244 -11.68 11.49 -17.57
N ALA A 245 -11.33 12.38 -16.64
CA ALA A 245 -10.62 13.64 -16.96
C ALA A 245 -9.10 13.44 -16.96
N LEU A 246 -8.59 12.45 -16.21
CA LEU A 246 -7.18 12.09 -16.17
C LEU A 246 -7.03 10.57 -16.09
N GLY A 247 -6.24 9.99 -16.99
CA GLY A 247 -5.89 8.58 -17.01
C GLY A 247 -4.60 8.26 -16.26
N VAL A 248 -4.19 6.99 -16.30
CA VAL A 248 -3.02 6.46 -15.59
C VAL A 248 -1.72 7.04 -16.12
N SER A 249 -0.82 7.45 -15.23
CA SER A 249 0.52 7.95 -15.52
C SER A 249 1.47 6.79 -15.92
N PRO A 250 2.60 7.07 -16.61
CA PRO A 250 3.65 6.06 -16.85
C PRO A 250 4.20 5.45 -15.55
N ARG A 251 4.27 6.23 -14.47
CA ARG A 251 4.65 5.74 -13.14
C ARG A 251 3.63 4.72 -12.63
N GLY A 252 2.32 4.99 -12.81
CA GLY A 252 1.25 4.05 -12.48
C GLY A 252 1.36 2.74 -13.25
N SER A 253 1.74 2.78 -14.55
CA SER A 253 2.00 1.58 -15.36
C SER A 253 3.15 0.74 -14.80
N GLN A 254 4.27 1.37 -14.43
CA GLN A 254 5.41 0.69 -13.83
C GLN A 254 5.07 0.08 -12.46
N ALA A 255 4.31 0.82 -11.64
CA ALA A 255 3.83 0.34 -10.34
C ALA A 255 2.92 -0.89 -10.51
N PHE A 256 2.05 -0.86 -11.51
CA PHE A 256 1.16 -1.96 -11.85
C PHE A 256 1.92 -3.22 -12.29
N TYR A 257 2.91 -3.08 -13.18
CA TYR A 257 3.76 -4.19 -13.62
C TYR A 257 4.41 -4.89 -12.42
N ARG A 258 4.98 -4.13 -11.47
CA ARG A 258 5.59 -4.69 -10.26
C ARG A 258 4.56 -5.37 -9.35
N ALA A 259 3.35 -4.81 -9.25
CA ALA A 259 2.27 -5.41 -8.47
C ALA A 259 1.83 -6.75 -9.06
N VAL A 260 1.74 -6.86 -10.40
CA VAL A 260 1.41 -8.11 -11.11
C VAL A 260 2.47 -9.18 -10.85
N GLN A 261 3.76 -8.85 -10.94
CA GLN A 261 4.84 -9.77 -10.59
C GLN A 261 4.75 -10.25 -9.13
N ALA A 262 4.52 -9.33 -8.19
CA ALA A 262 4.39 -9.65 -6.77
C ALA A 262 3.15 -10.52 -6.49
N HIS A 263 2.05 -10.26 -7.17
CA HIS A 263 0.83 -11.05 -7.03
C HIS A 263 1.03 -12.50 -7.48
N ALA A 264 1.71 -12.72 -8.60
CA ALA A 264 2.05 -14.07 -9.05
C ALA A 264 2.83 -14.84 -7.97
N VAL A 265 3.81 -14.19 -7.31
CA VAL A 265 4.60 -14.82 -6.21
C VAL A 265 3.72 -15.12 -5.00
N VAL A 266 2.82 -14.21 -4.61
CA VAL A 266 1.89 -14.43 -3.49
C VAL A 266 0.93 -15.59 -3.78
N GLU A 267 0.53 -15.76 -5.05
CA GLU A 267 -0.26 -16.89 -5.53
C GLU A 267 0.57 -18.18 -5.71
N GLY A 268 1.86 -18.17 -5.37
CA GLY A 268 2.76 -19.32 -5.47
C GLY A 268 3.18 -19.67 -6.90
N ARG A 269 3.10 -18.73 -7.83
CA ARG A 269 3.46 -18.93 -9.24
C ARG A 269 4.77 -18.23 -9.59
N ALA A 270 5.50 -18.81 -10.54
CA ALA A 270 6.76 -18.27 -11.06
C ALA A 270 6.55 -17.41 -12.33
N PHE A 271 5.32 -17.12 -12.73
CA PHE A 271 4.96 -16.33 -13.89
C PHE A 271 3.63 -15.62 -13.67
N ALA A 272 3.44 -14.49 -14.35
CA ALA A 272 2.21 -13.72 -14.30
C ALA A 272 1.12 -14.32 -15.21
N LEU A 273 -0.15 -14.06 -14.85
CA LEU A 273 -1.34 -14.44 -15.62
C LEU A 273 -2.21 -13.20 -15.89
N PRO A 274 -3.06 -13.22 -16.92
CA PRO A 274 -4.03 -12.15 -17.16
C PRO A 274 -4.98 -11.91 -15.98
N ASP A 275 -5.26 -12.94 -15.19
CA ASP A 275 -6.10 -12.82 -13.97
C ASP A 275 -5.43 -11.96 -12.88
N ASP A 276 -4.09 -11.92 -12.82
CA ASP A 276 -3.37 -11.01 -11.91
C ASP A 276 -3.63 -9.55 -12.29
N VAL A 277 -3.64 -9.27 -13.60
CA VAL A 277 -3.95 -7.95 -14.14
C VAL A 277 -5.37 -7.52 -13.75
N LYS A 278 -6.36 -8.39 -13.95
CA LYS A 278 -7.77 -8.11 -13.60
C LYS A 278 -7.96 -7.89 -12.11
N ALA A 279 -7.35 -8.72 -11.26
CA ALA A 279 -7.48 -8.63 -9.81
C ALA A 279 -6.90 -7.33 -9.23
N LEU A 280 -5.83 -6.84 -9.85
CA LEU A 280 -5.07 -5.70 -9.33
C LEU A 280 -5.46 -4.35 -9.95
N ALA A 281 -5.91 -4.31 -11.21
CA ALA A 281 -6.16 -3.06 -11.91
C ALA A 281 -7.08 -2.09 -11.14
N PRO A 282 -8.24 -2.49 -10.58
CA PRO A 282 -9.08 -1.58 -9.80
C PRO A 282 -8.36 -1.03 -8.56
N LYS A 283 -7.58 -1.85 -7.87
CA LYS A 283 -6.88 -1.49 -6.63
C LYS A 283 -5.67 -0.57 -6.88
N VAL A 284 -4.97 -0.77 -8.01
CA VAL A 284 -3.79 0.01 -8.38
C VAL A 284 -4.16 1.28 -9.13
N PHE A 285 -5.15 1.25 -10.01
CA PHE A 285 -5.52 2.39 -10.85
C PHE A 285 -6.65 3.24 -10.30
N GLY A 286 -7.56 2.67 -9.49
CA GLY A 286 -8.77 3.36 -9.05
C GLY A 286 -8.53 4.69 -8.31
N HIS A 287 -7.38 4.86 -7.65
CA HIS A 287 -6.99 6.11 -6.98
C HIS A 287 -6.09 7.01 -7.81
N ARG A 288 -5.67 6.56 -9.00
CA ARG A 288 -4.79 7.28 -9.94
C ARG A 288 -5.55 7.96 -11.08
N VAL A 289 -6.80 7.57 -11.29
CA VAL A 289 -7.64 8.15 -12.33
C VAL A 289 -8.56 9.21 -11.75
N VAL A 290 -8.84 10.27 -12.50
CA VAL A 290 -9.74 11.34 -12.10
C VAL A 290 -11.01 11.26 -12.92
N PRO A 291 -12.17 10.94 -12.30
CA PRO A 291 -13.45 10.93 -12.99
C PRO A 291 -13.82 12.30 -13.57
N ALA A 292 -14.40 12.32 -14.77
CA ALA A 292 -14.93 13.54 -15.38
C ALA A 292 -16.10 14.10 -14.53
N VAL A 293 -16.32 15.41 -14.59
CA VAL A 293 -17.31 16.13 -13.74
C VAL A 293 -18.70 15.51 -13.82
N ARG A 294 -19.15 15.05 -14.99
CA ARG A 294 -20.47 14.39 -15.16
C ARG A 294 -20.55 13.08 -14.37
N SER A 295 -19.49 12.28 -14.41
CA SER A 295 -19.38 11.01 -13.67
C SER A 295 -19.19 11.26 -12.17
N ALA A 296 -18.46 12.31 -11.78
CA ALA A 296 -18.28 12.71 -10.39
C ALA A 296 -19.59 13.20 -9.75
N LEU A 297 -20.46 13.92 -10.49
CA LEU A 297 -21.78 14.34 -10.01
C LEU A 297 -22.74 13.16 -9.83
N ALA A 298 -22.69 12.17 -10.72
CA ALA A 298 -23.45 10.93 -10.57
C ALA A 298 -22.95 10.11 -9.36
N ALA A 299 -21.64 10.09 -9.13
CA ALA A 299 -21.02 9.42 -7.98
C ALA A 299 -21.30 10.13 -6.65
N ARG A 300 -21.40 11.48 -6.61
CA ARG A 300 -21.78 12.23 -5.40
C ARG A 300 -23.20 11.90 -4.92
N ARG A 301 -24.10 11.54 -5.81
CA ARG A 301 -25.45 11.04 -5.44
C ARG A 301 -25.38 9.68 -4.72
N ASN A 302 -24.30 8.90 -4.90
CA ASN A 302 -24.10 7.56 -4.34
C ASN A 302 -22.95 7.48 -3.32
N ALA A 303 -22.62 8.58 -2.66
CA ALA A 303 -21.74 8.70 -1.48
C ALA A 303 -20.28 8.20 -1.60
N ASN A 304 -19.66 8.04 -2.80
CA ASN A 304 -18.23 7.67 -2.82
C ASN A 304 -17.55 8.02 -4.16
N SER A 305 -16.86 9.15 -4.23
CA SER A 305 -16.02 9.50 -5.41
C SER A 305 -14.86 8.50 -5.61
N ALA A 306 -14.38 7.90 -4.54
CA ALA A 306 -13.33 6.89 -4.54
C ALA A 306 -13.74 5.58 -5.26
N ALA A 307 -15.02 5.19 -5.14
CA ALA A 307 -15.57 4.03 -5.85
C ALA A 307 -15.85 4.33 -7.34
N ALA A 308 -15.84 5.59 -7.76
CA ALA A 308 -16.09 5.95 -9.16
C ALA A 308 -14.90 5.55 -10.06
N GLY A 309 -13.67 5.81 -9.61
CA GLY A 309 -12.47 5.40 -10.34
C GLY A 309 -12.38 3.88 -10.50
N GLU A 310 -12.61 3.13 -9.41
CA GLU A 310 -12.60 1.66 -9.44
C GLU A 310 -13.63 1.10 -10.43
N ARG A 311 -14.88 1.60 -10.40
CA ARG A 311 -15.93 1.17 -11.33
C ARG A 311 -15.59 1.44 -12.79
N ILE A 312 -15.01 2.62 -13.11
CA ILE A 312 -14.61 2.91 -14.48
C ILE A 312 -13.48 1.97 -14.92
N ILE A 313 -12.55 1.62 -14.03
CA ILE A 313 -11.53 0.62 -14.34
C ILE A 313 -12.16 -0.77 -14.58
N GLU A 314 -13.16 -1.16 -13.80
CA GLU A 314 -13.91 -2.41 -14.01
C GLU A 314 -14.67 -2.41 -15.34
N GLU A 315 -15.26 -1.27 -15.73
CA GLU A 315 -15.90 -1.09 -17.05
C GLU A 315 -14.87 -1.26 -18.18
N ILE A 316 -13.69 -0.62 -18.07
CA ILE A 316 -12.59 -0.74 -19.03
C ILE A 316 -12.10 -2.19 -19.13
N LEU A 317 -11.97 -2.90 -18.02
CA LEU A 317 -11.57 -4.32 -18.01
C LEU A 317 -12.58 -5.22 -18.74
N ALA A 318 -13.86 -4.87 -18.70
CA ALA A 318 -14.90 -5.63 -19.39
C ALA A 318 -14.91 -5.39 -20.93
N GLU A 319 -14.35 -4.24 -21.38
CA GLU A 319 -14.28 -3.90 -22.80
C GLU A 319 -13.07 -4.51 -23.53
N ILE A 320 -11.97 -4.79 -22.80
CA ILE A 320 -10.69 -5.19 -23.41
C ILE A 320 -10.59 -6.72 -23.45
N GLU A 321 -10.26 -7.24 -24.61
CA GLU A 321 -10.03 -8.68 -24.81
C GLU A 321 -8.85 -9.18 -23.97
N VAL A 322 -9.05 -10.33 -23.35
CA VAL A 322 -8.02 -10.98 -22.53
C VAL A 322 -7.14 -11.83 -23.44
N PRO A 323 -5.81 -11.72 -23.34
CA PRO A 323 -4.92 -12.58 -24.12
C PRO A 323 -5.13 -14.05 -23.75
N LEU A 324 -5.14 -14.92 -24.77
CA LEU A 324 -5.32 -16.38 -24.64
C LEU A 324 -4.01 -17.08 -24.23
#